data_3b7faffb7af9b2dd0f34c322e9069bc8
#
_entry.id   3b7faffb7af9b2dd0f34c322e9069bc8
#
_cell.length_a   1.000
_cell.length_b   1.000
_cell.length_c   1.000
_cell.angle_alpha   90.00
_cell.angle_beta   90.00
_cell.angle_gamma   90.00
#
_symmetry.space_group_name_H-M   'P 1'
#
loop_
_entity.id
_entity.type
_entity.pdbx_description
1 polymer ?
#
loop_
_entity_poly.entity_id
_entity_poly.type
_entity_poly.pdbx_seq_one_letter_code
_entity_poly.pdbx_strand_id
1 'polypeptide(L)'
;MPKFTLQALNDIKVKKLLLIAGILSIAISIQAQDTTQTRKASREERKAEKRERINAMIKQEEEGVLSFHKQNVFGFMLRNNGYGAFYELGKMKSPRRSNLYSIEFSEIKHEKEEKSSSGAFFFGNPYIFGKINHFYQLKLGFGQQYIFGQKGNKNGVAVTGIYQGGFSLGLLRPYYLEVQDVNNNQNRTIKFTQEDSALFVDNSVILGGAGFGKGWNEMKVQPGAYGKVALRFDYGRFNEMVSALEIGLSVDAYAKKIPLMLFNEDKQIFVQGHIAILFGRRR
;
A
#
# COMPACT_ATOMS: atom_id res chain seq x y z
N MET A 1 -39.94 17.33 74.34
CA MET A 1 -38.57 16.84 74.25
C MET A 1 -38.58 15.57 73.41
N PRO A 2 -38.17 15.54 72.16
CA PRO A 2 -36.85 15.08 71.74
C PRO A 2 -36.49 15.63 70.32
N LYS A 3 -35.98 16.82 70.20
CA LYS A 3 -35.44 17.33 68.89
C LYS A 3 -33.92 17.42 68.83
N PHE A 4 -33.23 17.24 69.99
CA PHE A 4 -31.77 17.39 70.07
C PHE A 4 -30.98 16.13 69.66
N THR A 5 -31.53 14.99 69.71
CA THR A 5 -30.82 13.72 69.41
C THR A 5 -30.68 13.40 67.91
N LEU A 6 -31.61 13.88 67.08
CA LEU A 6 -31.55 13.62 65.61
C LEU A 6 -30.51 14.47 64.89
N GLN A 7 -30.26 15.69 65.36
CA GLN A 7 -29.30 16.59 64.75
C GLN A 7 -27.84 16.18 65.04
N ALA A 8 -27.57 15.68 66.26
CA ALA A 8 -26.27 15.13 66.63
C ALA A 8 -25.89 13.86 65.85
N LEU A 9 -26.87 13.01 65.57
CA LEU A 9 -26.66 11.78 64.79
C LEU A 9 -26.36 12.07 63.29
N ASN A 10 -26.96 13.11 62.71
CA ASN A 10 -26.67 13.55 61.33
C ASN A 10 -25.27 14.16 61.21
N ASP A 11 -24.83 14.96 62.17
CA ASP A 11 -23.49 15.55 62.16
C ASP A 11 -22.40 14.50 62.28
N ILE A 12 -22.62 13.42 63.05
CA ILE A 12 -21.64 12.32 63.16
C ILE A 12 -21.59 11.52 61.88
N LYS A 13 -22.71 11.30 61.16
CA LYS A 13 -22.74 10.62 59.88
C LYS A 13 -22.08 11.43 58.79
N VAL A 14 -22.30 12.73 58.73
CA VAL A 14 -21.67 13.65 57.78
C VAL A 14 -20.16 13.73 57.97
N LYS A 15 -19.69 13.84 59.24
CA LYS A 15 -18.26 13.83 59.58
C LYS A 15 -17.57 12.51 59.20
N LYS A 16 -18.23 11.37 59.45
CA LYS A 16 -17.70 10.06 59.00
C LYS A 16 -17.66 9.94 57.48
N LEU A 17 -18.64 10.46 56.74
CA LEU A 17 -18.69 10.45 55.28
C LEU A 17 -17.56 11.31 54.69
N LEU A 18 -17.30 12.50 55.26
CA LEU A 18 -16.20 13.37 54.87
C LEU A 18 -14.83 12.75 55.14
N LEU A 19 -14.67 12.01 56.24
CA LEU A 19 -13.44 11.29 56.57
C LEU A 19 -13.17 10.15 55.59
N ILE A 20 -14.19 9.40 55.24
CA ILE A 20 -14.09 8.33 54.24
C ILE A 20 -13.78 8.89 52.86
N ALA A 21 -14.39 10.01 52.46
CA ALA A 21 -14.10 10.69 51.18
C ALA A 21 -12.66 11.23 51.16
N GLY A 22 -12.15 11.75 52.26
CA GLY A 22 -10.76 12.20 52.41
C GLY A 22 -9.75 11.06 52.28
N ILE A 23 -10.04 9.89 52.89
CA ILE A 23 -9.17 8.70 52.78
C ILE A 23 -9.18 8.13 51.37
N LEU A 24 -10.33 8.14 50.71
CA LEU A 24 -10.45 7.69 49.32
C LEU A 24 -9.68 8.56 48.35
N SER A 25 -9.67 9.87 48.52
CA SER A 25 -8.90 10.81 47.70
C SER A 25 -7.38 10.67 47.86
N ILE A 26 -6.90 10.32 49.05
CA ILE A 26 -5.48 10.07 49.32
C ILE A 26 -5.04 8.74 48.66
N ALA A 27 -5.87 7.71 48.70
CA ALA A 27 -5.58 6.43 48.06
C ALA A 27 -5.46 6.51 46.52
N ILE A 28 -6.23 7.39 45.89
CA ILE A 28 -6.16 7.62 44.42
C ILE A 28 -4.87 8.35 44.03
N SER A 29 -4.38 9.24 44.90
CA SER A 29 -3.14 10.01 44.66
C SER A 29 -1.87 9.15 44.72
N ILE A 30 -1.85 8.09 45.51
CA ILE A 30 -0.70 7.18 45.66
C ILE A 30 -0.55 6.28 44.43
N GLN A 31 -1.64 5.83 43.82
CA GLN A 31 -1.56 5.01 42.60
C GLN A 31 -1.12 5.80 41.38
N ALA A 32 -1.34 7.10 41.30
CA ALA A 32 -0.95 7.93 40.18
C ALA A 32 0.58 8.20 40.11
N GLN A 33 1.29 8.16 41.23
CA GLN A 33 2.73 8.36 41.26
C GLN A 33 3.53 7.13 40.83
N ASP A 34 3.09 5.93 41.19
CA ASP A 34 3.78 4.69 40.81
C ASP A 34 3.69 4.40 39.30
N THR A 35 2.56 4.73 38.66
CA THR A 35 2.37 4.51 37.22
C THR A 35 3.27 5.40 36.35
N THR A 36 3.63 6.59 36.84
CA THR A 36 4.48 7.55 36.12
C THR A 36 5.96 7.16 36.19
N GLN A 37 6.43 6.64 37.31
CA GLN A 37 7.80 6.14 37.46
C GLN A 37 8.02 4.85 36.68
N THR A 38 7.09 3.90 36.73
CA THR A 38 7.16 2.66 35.97
C THR A 38 7.14 2.90 34.45
N ARG A 39 6.36 3.87 33.98
CA ARG A 39 6.37 4.26 32.56
C ARG A 39 7.67 4.95 32.13
N LYS A 40 8.30 5.74 33.00
CA LYS A 40 9.61 6.38 32.72
C LYS A 40 10.71 5.32 32.66
N ALA A 41 10.78 4.42 33.65
CA ALA A 41 11.75 3.32 33.70
C ALA A 41 11.61 2.42 32.45
N SER A 42 10.41 1.98 32.10
CA SER A 42 10.15 1.20 30.88
C SER A 42 10.52 1.93 29.58
N ARG A 43 10.40 3.25 29.55
CA ARG A 43 10.82 4.06 28.41
C ARG A 43 12.35 4.18 28.29
N GLU A 44 13.03 4.27 29.41
CA GLU A 44 14.50 4.33 29.46
C GLU A 44 15.12 2.96 29.14
N GLU A 45 14.58 1.88 29.66
CA GLU A 45 14.97 0.51 29.29
C GLU A 45 14.83 0.28 27.78
N ARG A 46 13.70 0.61 27.19
CA ARG A 46 13.50 0.52 25.73
C ARG A 46 14.47 1.39 24.93
N LYS A 47 14.87 2.56 25.49
CA LYS A 47 15.87 3.41 24.85
C LYS A 47 17.28 2.80 24.97
N ALA A 48 17.60 2.20 26.12
CA ALA A 48 18.86 1.52 26.35
C ALA A 48 19.00 0.31 25.44
N GLU A 49 18.00 -0.58 25.41
CA GLU A 49 17.96 -1.71 24.48
C GLU A 49 18.10 -1.27 23.01
N LYS A 50 17.43 -0.20 22.63
CA LYS A 50 17.55 0.36 21.28
C LYS A 50 18.96 0.85 20.98
N ARG A 51 19.63 1.49 21.95
CA ARG A 51 21.03 1.95 21.83
C ARG A 51 21.99 0.79 21.73
N GLU A 52 21.87 -0.23 22.58
CA GLU A 52 22.69 -1.43 22.51
C GLU A 52 22.54 -2.16 21.19
N ARG A 53 21.32 -2.29 20.71
CA ARG A 53 21.04 -2.87 19.41
C ARG A 53 21.68 -2.07 18.26
N ILE A 54 21.61 -0.74 18.31
CA ILE A 54 22.26 0.15 17.34
C ILE A 54 23.78 -0.03 17.38
N ASN A 55 24.38 -0.08 18.58
CA ASN A 55 25.82 -0.25 18.73
C ASN A 55 26.29 -1.62 18.23
N ALA A 56 25.51 -2.70 18.49
CA ALA A 56 25.80 -4.02 17.96
C ALA A 56 25.73 -4.05 16.42
N MET A 57 24.75 -3.37 15.83
CA MET A 57 24.63 -3.24 14.38
C MET A 57 25.80 -2.46 13.76
N ILE A 58 26.24 -1.37 14.42
CA ILE A 58 27.40 -0.59 13.96
C ILE A 58 28.67 -1.45 14.00
N LYS A 59 28.86 -2.24 15.05
CA LYS A 59 30.01 -3.15 15.17
C LYS A 59 30.00 -4.23 14.09
N GLN A 60 28.84 -4.80 13.76
CA GLN A 60 28.72 -5.76 12.65
C GLN A 60 28.99 -5.11 11.28
N GLU A 61 28.66 -3.84 11.10
CA GLU A 61 28.97 -3.11 9.86
C GLU A 61 30.49 -2.84 9.70
N GLU A 62 31.18 -2.59 10.78
CA GLU A 62 32.65 -2.41 10.79
C GLU A 62 33.39 -3.72 10.46
N GLU A 63 32.80 -4.87 10.77
CA GLU A 63 33.32 -6.20 10.45
C GLU A 63 33.08 -6.65 8.99
N GLY A 64 32.36 -5.87 8.18
CA GLY A 64 32.42 -5.86 6.72
C GLY A 64 31.78 -7.00 5.95
N VAL A 65 31.04 -7.93 6.56
CA VAL A 65 30.38 -9.03 5.84
C VAL A 65 28.86 -8.97 5.99
N LEU A 66 28.19 -8.58 4.92
CA LEU A 66 26.73 -8.67 4.77
C LEU A 66 26.31 -10.14 4.71
N SER A 67 26.08 -10.78 5.86
CA SER A 67 25.48 -12.11 5.92
C SER A 67 24.06 -12.03 6.44
N PHE A 68 23.10 -12.03 5.55
CA PHE A 68 21.68 -12.22 5.90
C PHE A 68 21.17 -13.50 5.23
N HIS A 69 20.35 -14.27 5.92
CA HIS A 69 19.79 -15.49 5.35
C HIS A 69 18.46 -15.22 4.62
N LYS A 70 17.69 -14.27 5.10
CA LYS A 70 16.37 -13.91 4.57
C LYS A 70 16.18 -12.39 4.54
N GLN A 71 15.48 -11.93 3.54
CA GLN A 71 15.10 -10.53 3.40
C GLN A 71 13.62 -10.45 3.04
N ASN A 72 12.88 -9.56 3.70
CA ASN A 72 11.49 -9.25 3.39
C ASN A 72 11.43 -7.79 3.01
N VAL A 73 10.87 -7.51 1.85
CA VAL A 73 10.79 -6.15 1.30
C VAL A 73 9.37 -5.89 0.82
N PHE A 74 8.85 -4.75 1.17
CA PHE A 74 7.61 -4.19 0.65
C PHE A 74 7.93 -2.91 -0.13
N GLY A 75 7.32 -2.71 -1.28
CA GLY A 75 7.56 -1.53 -2.10
C GLY A 75 6.30 -1.00 -2.77
N PHE A 76 6.30 0.31 -2.97
CA PHE A 76 5.36 1.01 -3.83
C PHE A 76 6.07 1.42 -5.11
N MET A 77 5.42 1.23 -6.24
CA MET A 77 5.99 1.59 -7.54
C MET A 77 5.07 2.53 -8.30
N LEU A 78 5.71 3.47 -8.97
CA LEU A 78 5.12 4.29 -10.01
C LEU A 78 5.64 3.81 -11.35
N ARG A 79 4.74 3.69 -12.31
CA ARG A 79 5.04 3.28 -13.68
C ARG A 79 4.68 4.40 -14.64
N ASN A 80 5.24 4.37 -15.84
CA ASN A 80 4.87 5.31 -16.90
C ASN A 80 3.34 5.29 -17.20
N ASN A 81 2.69 4.15 -16.97
CA ASN A 81 1.27 3.93 -17.26
C ASN A 81 0.46 3.43 -16.07
N GLY A 82 0.88 3.68 -14.83
CA GLY A 82 0.12 3.24 -13.67
C GLY A 82 0.90 3.28 -12.36
N TYR A 83 0.39 2.56 -11.39
CA TYR A 83 1.01 2.43 -10.06
C TYR A 83 0.73 1.05 -9.47
N GLY A 84 1.52 0.67 -8.49
CA GLY A 84 1.35 -0.63 -7.86
C GLY A 84 2.11 -0.75 -6.54
N ALA A 85 1.93 -1.90 -5.93
CA ALA A 85 2.65 -2.31 -4.75
C ALA A 85 3.14 -3.75 -4.93
N PHE A 86 4.25 -4.08 -4.29
CA PHE A 86 4.79 -5.43 -4.33
C PHE A 86 5.39 -5.84 -3.00
N TYR A 87 5.44 -7.13 -2.81
CA TYR A 87 6.10 -7.76 -1.68
C TYR A 87 7.11 -8.79 -2.19
N GLU A 88 8.33 -8.75 -1.68
CA GLU A 88 9.42 -9.63 -2.07
C GLU A 88 9.99 -10.38 -0.88
N LEU A 89 10.21 -11.66 -1.07
CA LEU A 89 10.95 -12.54 -0.17
C LEU A 89 12.27 -12.89 -0.83
N GLY A 90 13.36 -12.46 -0.22
CA GLY A 90 14.71 -12.81 -0.63
C GLY A 90 15.29 -13.92 0.24
N LYS A 91 15.92 -14.92 -0.38
CA LYS A 91 16.69 -15.96 0.30
C LYS A 91 18.11 -15.95 -0.24
N MET A 92 19.08 -15.74 0.63
CA MET A 92 20.48 -15.72 0.25
C MET A 92 20.91 -17.11 -0.27
N LYS A 93 21.59 -17.12 -1.40
CA LYS A 93 22.23 -18.29 -1.99
C LYS A 93 23.75 -18.22 -1.86
N SER A 94 24.31 -17.03 -1.95
CA SER A 94 25.74 -16.74 -1.76
C SER A 94 25.89 -15.27 -1.32
N PRO A 95 27.07 -14.83 -0.83
CA PRO A 95 27.28 -13.46 -0.36
C PRO A 95 26.88 -12.34 -1.35
N ARG A 96 26.85 -12.65 -2.65
CA ARG A 96 26.47 -11.68 -3.71
C ARG A 96 25.17 -12.00 -4.42
N ARG A 97 24.57 -13.20 -4.17
CA ARG A 97 23.36 -13.64 -4.89
C ARG A 97 22.27 -14.06 -3.94
N SER A 98 21.06 -13.57 -4.18
CA SER A 98 19.87 -13.99 -3.45
C SER A 98 18.76 -14.34 -4.42
N ASN A 99 18.03 -15.41 -4.15
CA ASN A 99 16.81 -15.74 -4.87
C ASN A 99 15.69 -14.86 -4.36
N LEU A 100 14.87 -14.35 -5.27
CA LEU A 100 13.72 -13.50 -4.98
C LEU A 100 12.44 -14.21 -5.39
N TYR A 101 11.45 -14.13 -4.51
CA TYR A 101 10.07 -14.50 -4.77
C TYR A 101 9.24 -13.24 -4.58
N SER A 102 8.40 -12.90 -5.54
CA SER A 102 7.63 -11.67 -5.50
C SER A 102 6.16 -11.89 -5.79
N ILE A 103 5.33 -11.12 -5.13
CA ILE A 103 3.94 -10.89 -5.48
C ILE A 103 3.78 -9.39 -5.73
N GLU A 104 3.17 -9.03 -6.84
CA GLU A 104 2.98 -7.64 -7.27
C GLU A 104 1.54 -7.44 -7.70
N PHE A 105 0.93 -6.35 -7.25
CA PHE A 105 -0.37 -5.88 -7.69
C PHE A 105 -0.24 -4.46 -8.22
N SER A 106 -0.75 -4.22 -9.43
CA SER A 106 -0.67 -2.92 -10.08
C SER A 106 -1.91 -2.62 -10.91
N GLU A 107 -2.25 -1.35 -11.03
CA GLU A 107 -3.24 -0.81 -11.96
C GLU A 107 -2.51 -0.21 -13.15
N ILE A 108 -2.95 -0.57 -14.35
CA ILE A 108 -2.44 -0.05 -15.62
C ILE A 108 -3.51 0.81 -16.26
N LYS A 109 -3.12 2.01 -16.64
CA LYS A 109 -3.95 2.97 -17.36
C LYS A 109 -3.50 3.07 -18.81
N HIS A 110 -4.42 3.39 -19.68
CA HIS A 110 -4.05 3.71 -21.05
C HIS A 110 -3.47 5.12 -21.12
N GLU A 111 -2.51 5.36 -21.98
CA GLU A 111 -1.82 6.66 -22.11
C GLU A 111 -2.76 7.82 -22.49
N LYS A 112 -3.87 7.49 -23.16
CA LYS A 112 -4.89 8.45 -23.59
C LYS A 112 -6.10 8.53 -22.64
N GLU A 113 -5.99 8.00 -21.43
CA GLU A 113 -7.05 8.15 -20.44
C GLU A 113 -7.08 9.58 -19.90
N GLU A 114 -8.07 10.34 -20.31
CA GLU A 114 -8.33 11.67 -19.77
C GLU A 114 -9.66 11.69 -19.01
N LYS A 115 -9.64 12.28 -17.83
CA LYS A 115 -10.83 12.45 -17.03
C LYS A 115 -11.59 13.69 -17.53
N SER A 116 -12.81 13.47 -17.97
CA SER A 116 -13.76 14.52 -18.34
C SER A 116 -14.82 14.66 -17.26
N SER A 117 -15.31 15.87 -17.05
CA SER A 117 -16.52 16.13 -16.26
C SER A 117 -17.65 16.52 -17.19
N SER A 118 -18.85 16.00 -16.94
CA SER A 118 -20.02 16.42 -17.70
C SER A 118 -20.28 17.90 -17.43
N GLY A 119 -20.27 18.72 -18.49
CA GLY A 119 -20.56 20.16 -18.38
C GLY A 119 -22.01 20.49 -17.96
N ALA A 120 -22.91 19.51 -18.04
CA ALA A 120 -24.32 19.64 -17.70
C ALA A 120 -24.61 19.57 -16.19
N PHE A 121 -23.72 18.94 -15.40
CA PHE A 121 -23.92 18.72 -13.97
C PHE A 121 -22.66 19.04 -13.18
N PHE A 122 -22.67 20.09 -12.40
CA PHE A 122 -21.58 20.51 -11.50
C PHE A 122 -21.22 19.47 -10.43
N PHE A 123 -22.03 18.42 -10.24
CA PHE A 123 -21.87 17.39 -9.22
C PHE A 123 -21.71 15.97 -9.77
N GLY A 124 -21.50 15.80 -11.08
CA GLY A 124 -21.26 14.48 -11.68
C GLY A 124 -19.88 13.92 -11.34
N ASN A 125 -19.80 12.60 -11.15
CA ASN A 125 -18.52 11.93 -11.01
C ASN A 125 -17.71 12.05 -12.31
N PRO A 126 -16.42 12.40 -12.27
CA PRO A 126 -15.62 12.47 -13.48
C PRO A 126 -15.58 11.09 -14.16
N TYR A 127 -15.65 11.10 -15.48
CA TYR A 127 -15.61 9.88 -16.28
C TYR A 127 -14.46 9.92 -17.31
N ILE A 128 -14.15 8.78 -17.90
CA ILE A 128 -13.14 8.64 -18.94
C ILE A 128 -13.87 8.21 -20.22
N PHE A 129 -13.88 9.12 -21.19
CA PHE A 129 -14.56 8.87 -22.46
C PHE A 129 -13.95 7.69 -23.23
N GLY A 130 -14.81 6.78 -23.70
CA GLY A 130 -14.39 5.62 -24.47
C GLY A 130 -13.61 4.56 -23.68
N LYS A 131 -13.55 4.62 -22.36
CA LYS A 131 -12.92 3.60 -21.54
C LYS A 131 -13.81 2.35 -21.44
N ILE A 132 -13.29 1.20 -21.85
CA ILE A 132 -14.02 -0.08 -21.80
C ILE A 132 -13.77 -0.82 -20.50
N ASN A 133 -12.50 -0.92 -20.06
CA ASN A 133 -12.13 -1.67 -18.88
C ASN A 133 -11.09 -0.93 -18.03
N HIS A 134 -11.16 -1.15 -16.72
CA HIS A 134 -10.01 -1.01 -15.83
C HIS A 134 -9.13 -2.25 -15.95
N PHE A 135 -7.84 -2.07 -15.93
CA PHE A 135 -6.89 -3.16 -16.04
C PHE A 135 -5.99 -3.25 -14.83
N TYR A 136 -6.13 -4.32 -14.08
CA TYR A 136 -5.27 -4.65 -12.95
C TYR A 136 -4.39 -5.84 -13.30
N GLN A 137 -3.19 -5.87 -12.75
CA GLN A 137 -2.25 -6.97 -12.91
C GLN A 137 -1.91 -7.55 -11.55
N LEU A 138 -2.02 -8.88 -11.41
CA LEU A 138 -1.49 -9.64 -10.30
C LEU A 138 -0.36 -10.50 -10.83
N LYS A 139 0.86 -10.31 -10.34
CA LYS A 139 2.06 -11.01 -10.81
C LYS A 139 2.66 -11.86 -9.71
N LEU A 140 3.06 -13.05 -10.06
CA LEU A 140 3.83 -13.97 -9.21
C LEU A 140 5.16 -14.21 -9.89
N GLY A 141 6.24 -13.84 -9.24
CA GLY A 141 7.57 -13.85 -9.82
C GLY A 141 8.61 -14.61 -9.04
N PHE A 142 9.52 -15.16 -9.79
CA PHE A 142 10.78 -15.71 -9.31
C PHE A 142 11.94 -15.05 -10.04
N GLY A 143 13.01 -14.79 -9.31
CA GLY A 143 14.21 -14.18 -9.89
C GLY A 143 15.38 -14.20 -8.96
N GLN A 144 16.39 -13.43 -9.32
CA GLN A 144 17.58 -13.27 -8.51
C GLN A 144 17.98 -11.80 -8.43
N GLN A 145 18.59 -11.46 -7.30
CA GLN A 145 19.33 -10.21 -7.17
C GLN A 145 20.84 -10.52 -7.09
N TYR A 146 21.61 -9.64 -7.71
CA TYR A 146 23.07 -9.69 -7.69
C TYR A 146 23.61 -8.36 -7.18
N ILE A 147 24.47 -8.39 -6.15
CA ILE A 147 25.08 -7.21 -5.56
C ILE A 147 26.30 -6.84 -6.37
N PHE A 148 26.25 -5.71 -7.10
CA PHE A 148 27.37 -5.16 -7.85
C PHE A 148 28.37 -4.44 -6.94
N GLY A 149 27.85 -3.62 -6.01
CA GLY A 149 28.65 -2.87 -5.05
C GLY A 149 28.01 -2.93 -3.67
N GLN A 150 28.82 -3.22 -2.66
CA GLN A 150 28.44 -3.15 -1.25
C GLN A 150 28.64 -1.72 -0.72
N LYS A 151 28.03 -1.40 0.41
CA LYS A 151 28.23 -0.12 1.10
C LYS A 151 29.67 -0.08 1.63
N GLY A 152 30.43 0.92 1.25
CA GLY A 152 31.77 1.16 1.79
C GLY A 152 31.77 1.72 3.23
N ASN A 153 30.65 2.29 3.67
CA ASN A 153 30.43 2.82 5.00
C ASN A 153 28.91 2.94 5.27
N LYS A 154 28.53 3.32 6.49
CA LYS A 154 27.12 3.47 6.91
C LYS A 154 26.30 4.49 6.12
N ASN A 155 26.95 5.40 5.42
CA ASN A 155 26.31 6.39 4.53
C ASN A 155 26.43 6.00 3.04
N GLY A 156 27.04 4.86 2.76
CA GLY A 156 27.20 4.34 1.41
C GLY A 156 25.90 3.79 0.84
N VAL A 157 25.87 3.60 -0.46
CA VAL A 157 24.75 3.00 -1.20
C VAL A 157 25.21 1.66 -1.76
N ALA A 158 24.45 0.61 -1.50
CA ALA A 158 24.67 -0.67 -2.17
C ALA A 158 23.91 -0.67 -3.50
N VAL A 159 24.57 -1.10 -4.56
CA VAL A 159 23.97 -1.22 -5.89
C VAL A 159 23.73 -2.68 -6.21
N THR A 160 22.48 -3.01 -6.53
CA THR A 160 22.04 -4.38 -6.78
C THR A 160 21.29 -4.46 -8.10
N GLY A 161 21.68 -5.39 -8.95
CA GLY A 161 20.90 -5.75 -10.14
C GLY A 161 19.89 -6.82 -9.84
N ILE A 162 18.69 -6.69 -10.39
CA ILE A 162 17.58 -7.61 -10.21
C ILE A 162 17.09 -8.06 -11.57
N TYR A 163 16.82 -9.34 -11.72
CA TYR A 163 16.09 -9.89 -12.83
C TYR A 163 15.07 -10.91 -12.32
N GLN A 164 13.87 -10.80 -12.82
CA GLN A 164 12.73 -11.63 -12.42
C GLN A 164 11.89 -12.00 -13.64
N GLY A 165 11.21 -13.13 -13.55
CA GLY A 165 10.21 -13.54 -14.51
C GLY A 165 9.15 -14.37 -13.81
N GLY A 166 7.99 -14.49 -14.41
CA GLY A 166 6.91 -15.24 -13.82
C GLY A 166 5.59 -15.09 -14.52
N PHE A 167 4.54 -15.48 -13.82
CA PHE A 167 3.17 -15.43 -14.32
C PHE A 167 2.53 -14.08 -13.99
N SER A 168 1.74 -13.58 -14.95
CA SER A 168 0.92 -12.38 -14.80
C SER A 168 -0.54 -12.76 -15.06
N LEU A 169 -1.42 -12.35 -14.15
CA LEU A 169 -2.86 -12.43 -14.32
C LEU A 169 -3.40 -11.02 -14.55
N GLY A 170 -3.83 -10.76 -15.77
CA GLY A 170 -4.54 -9.54 -16.12
C GLY A 170 -6.00 -9.64 -15.71
N LEU A 171 -6.46 -8.70 -14.91
CA LEU A 171 -7.82 -8.61 -14.40
C LEU A 171 -8.51 -7.42 -15.06
N LEU A 172 -9.46 -7.70 -15.94
CA LEU A 172 -10.24 -6.70 -16.68
C LEU A 172 -11.56 -6.49 -15.98
N ARG A 173 -11.75 -5.33 -15.38
CA ARG A 173 -13.00 -4.92 -14.76
C ARG A 173 -13.75 -3.99 -15.69
N PRO A 174 -14.98 -4.31 -16.13
CA PRO A 174 -15.77 -3.44 -17.00
C PRO A 174 -15.93 -2.05 -16.41
N TYR A 175 -15.78 -1.03 -17.24
CA TYR A 175 -16.01 0.36 -16.88
C TYR A 175 -17.48 0.69 -17.08
N TYR A 176 -18.10 1.28 -16.06
CA TYR A 176 -19.51 1.64 -16.07
C TYR A 176 -19.68 3.16 -16.11
N LEU A 177 -20.62 3.60 -16.95
CA LEU A 177 -21.06 4.98 -17.05
C LEU A 177 -22.51 5.11 -16.56
N GLU A 178 -22.82 6.25 -15.99
CA GLU A 178 -24.18 6.69 -15.75
C GLU A 178 -24.62 7.58 -16.91
N VAL A 179 -25.71 7.21 -17.56
CA VAL A 179 -26.29 7.93 -18.70
C VAL A 179 -27.74 8.26 -18.43
N GLN A 180 -28.21 9.37 -18.99
CA GLN A 180 -29.61 9.71 -19.00
C GLN A 180 -30.29 9.05 -20.21
N ASP A 181 -31.27 8.20 -19.97
CA ASP A 181 -32.08 7.61 -21.04
C ASP A 181 -33.05 8.67 -21.57
N VAL A 182 -32.83 9.07 -22.81
CA VAL A 182 -33.62 10.14 -23.48
C VAL A 182 -35.10 9.79 -23.56
N ASN A 183 -35.45 8.50 -23.65
CA ASN A 183 -36.83 8.05 -23.81
C ASN A 183 -37.63 8.08 -22.51
N ASN A 184 -36.98 7.76 -21.38
CA ASN A 184 -37.66 7.60 -20.09
C ASN A 184 -37.26 8.65 -19.07
N ASN A 185 -36.34 9.57 -19.41
CA ASN A 185 -35.77 10.59 -18.51
C ASN A 185 -35.24 9.97 -17.17
N GLN A 186 -34.80 8.71 -17.21
CA GLN A 186 -34.27 7.98 -16.06
C GLN A 186 -32.77 7.77 -16.19
N ASN A 187 -32.07 7.81 -15.08
CA ASN A 187 -30.65 7.52 -15.05
C ASN A 187 -30.45 6.00 -15.14
N ARG A 188 -29.61 5.57 -16.07
CA ARG A 188 -29.27 4.18 -16.30
C ARG A 188 -27.76 3.99 -16.21
N THR A 189 -27.34 2.92 -15.56
CA THR A 189 -25.91 2.54 -15.52
C THR A 189 -25.63 1.55 -16.66
N ILE A 190 -24.74 1.89 -17.57
CA ILE A 190 -24.36 1.07 -18.73
C ILE A 190 -22.86 0.74 -18.71
N LYS A 191 -22.51 -0.36 -19.34
CA LYS A 191 -21.13 -0.72 -19.72
C LYS A 191 -21.06 -0.80 -21.24
N PHE A 192 -19.86 -0.82 -21.80
CA PHE A 192 -19.71 -1.02 -23.24
C PHE A 192 -20.23 -2.39 -23.66
N THR A 193 -21.31 -2.40 -24.45
CA THR A 193 -21.88 -3.54 -25.15
C THR A 193 -22.22 -3.11 -26.57
N GLN A 194 -22.45 -4.06 -27.47
CA GLN A 194 -22.82 -3.73 -28.83
C GLN A 194 -24.19 -3.04 -28.93
N GLU A 195 -25.10 -3.35 -27.99
CA GLU A 195 -26.43 -2.77 -27.90
C GLU A 195 -26.39 -1.32 -27.37
N ASP A 196 -25.58 -1.06 -26.35
CA ASP A 196 -25.45 0.25 -25.72
C ASP A 196 -24.35 1.13 -26.34
N SER A 197 -23.74 0.69 -27.45
CA SER A 197 -22.57 1.37 -28.04
C SER A 197 -22.84 2.82 -28.42
N ALA A 198 -24.03 3.12 -28.95
CA ALA A 198 -24.43 4.47 -29.32
C ALA A 198 -24.52 5.40 -28.10
N LEU A 199 -25.16 4.95 -27.02
CA LEU A 199 -25.26 5.72 -25.78
C LEU A 199 -23.92 5.88 -25.09
N PHE A 200 -23.04 4.89 -25.21
CA PHE A 200 -21.71 4.88 -24.57
C PHE A 200 -20.76 5.93 -25.16
N VAL A 201 -20.94 6.32 -26.40
CA VAL A 201 -20.12 7.32 -27.11
C VAL A 201 -20.81 8.70 -27.23
N ASP A 202 -22.03 8.83 -26.78
CA ASP A 202 -22.76 10.09 -26.82
C ASP A 202 -22.49 10.94 -25.56
N ASN A 203 -21.59 11.91 -25.68
CA ASN A 203 -21.24 12.82 -24.60
C ASN A 203 -22.43 13.64 -24.06
N SER A 204 -23.50 13.79 -24.84
CA SER A 204 -24.65 14.60 -24.44
C SER A 204 -25.50 13.92 -23.36
N VAL A 205 -25.49 12.59 -23.32
CA VAL A 205 -26.28 11.78 -22.38
C VAL A 205 -25.48 11.26 -21.20
N ILE A 206 -24.12 11.37 -21.24
CA ILE A 206 -23.26 10.89 -20.16
C ILE A 206 -23.33 11.84 -18.97
N LEU A 207 -23.79 11.35 -17.83
CA LEU A 207 -23.84 12.06 -16.56
C LEU A 207 -22.53 11.97 -15.79
N GLY A 208 -21.83 10.81 -15.90
CA GLY A 208 -20.56 10.57 -15.22
C GLY A 208 -20.19 9.11 -15.13
N GLY A 209 -19.11 8.83 -14.38
CA GLY A 209 -18.70 7.46 -14.08
C GLY A 209 -19.55 6.86 -12.95
N ALA A 210 -19.94 5.59 -13.05
CA ALA A 210 -20.76 4.90 -12.05
C ALA A 210 -20.01 4.50 -10.76
N GLY A 211 -18.80 5.03 -10.58
CA GLY A 211 -18.00 4.86 -9.37
C GLY A 211 -17.23 3.53 -9.28
N PHE A 212 -16.44 3.40 -8.22
CA PHE A 212 -15.51 2.28 -8.02
C PHE A 212 -16.21 0.95 -7.70
N GLY A 213 -17.43 0.99 -7.15
CA GLY A 213 -18.15 -0.21 -6.66
C GLY A 213 -18.71 -1.12 -7.74
N LYS A 214 -18.79 -0.69 -9.02
CA LYS A 214 -19.41 -1.46 -10.11
C LYS A 214 -18.42 -2.33 -10.87
N GLY A 215 -18.88 -3.47 -11.39
CA GLY A 215 -18.11 -4.33 -12.31
C GLY A 215 -17.16 -5.35 -11.68
N TRP A 216 -17.06 -5.44 -10.35
CA TRP A 216 -16.18 -6.41 -9.69
C TRP A 216 -16.59 -7.86 -9.90
N ASN A 217 -17.90 -8.14 -9.95
CA ASN A 217 -18.43 -9.49 -10.17
C ASN A 217 -18.31 -9.96 -11.64
N GLU A 218 -17.94 -9.06 -12.53
CA GLU A 218 -17.85 -9.32 -13.98
C GLU A 218 -16.40 -9.25 -14.49
N MET A 219 -15.44 -9.36 -13.59
CA MET A 219 -14.04 -9.34 -13.97
C MET A 219 -13.68 -10.52 -14.88
N LYS A 220 -12.99 -10.20 -15.99
CA LYS A 220 -12.42 -11.19 -16.88
C LYS A 220 -10.94 -11.36 -16.59
N VAL A 221 -10.49 -12.60 -16.47
CA VAL A 221 -9.09 -12.94 -16.22
C VAL A 221 -8.39 -13.27 -17.52
N GLN A 222 -7.22 -12.66 -17.74
CA GLN A 222 -6.36 -12.94 -18.88
C GLN A 222 -4.99 -13.42 -18.39
N PRO A 223 -4.62 -14.68 -18.63
CA PRO A 223 -3.30 -15.18 -18.25
C PRO A 223 -2.22 -14.57 -19.14
N GLY A 224 -1.04 -14.39 -18.56
CA GLY A 224 0.13 -13.86 -19.22
C GLY A 224 1.40 -14.25 -18.51
N ALA A 225 2.51 -13.76 -19.02
CA ALA A 225 3.83 -13.87 -18.44
C ALA A 225 4.51 -12.52 -18.43
N TYR A 226 5.48 -12.35 -17.53
CA TYR A 226 6.26 -11.13 -17.48
C TYR A 226 7.74 -11.37 -17.24
N GLY A 227 8.54 -10.39 -17.63
CA GLY A 227 9.94 -10.28 -17.30
C GLY A 227 10.24 -8.89 -16.78
N LYS A 228 11.09 -8.78 -15.75
CA LYS A 228 11.52 -7.53 -15.13
C LYS A 228 13.02 -7.52 -14.96
N VAL A 229 13.66 -6.39 -15.27
CA VAL A 229 15.04 -6.06 -14.94
C VAL A 229 15.08 -4.72 -14.23
N ALA A 230 15.88 -4.63 -13.16
CA ALA A 230 15.93 -3.41 -12.36
C ALA A 230 17.31 -3.21 -11.70
N LEU A 231 17.60 -1.96 -11.38
CA LEU A 231 18.69 -1.57 -10.50
C LEU A 231 18.11 -1.03 -9.21
N ARG A 232 18.60 -1.55 -8.08
CA ARG A 232 18.18 -1.15 -6.74
C ARG A 232 19.35 -0.49 -6.02
N PHE A 233 19.08 0.68 -5.48
CA PHE A 233 20.01 1.51 -4.72
C PHE A 233 19.59 1.50 -3.25
N ASP A 234 20.27 0.68 -2.43
CA ASP A 234 19.97 0.54 -1.02
C ASP A 234 20.83 1.52 -0.20
N TYR A 235 20.14 2.52 0.37
CA TYR A 235 20.72 3.55 1.25
C TYR A 235 20.35 3.32 2.73
N GLY A 236 19.74 2.20 3.07
CA GLY A 236 19.39 1.86 4.47
C GLY A 236 20.60 1.98 5.37
N ARG A 237 20.46 2.68 6.47
CA ARG A 237 21.60 3.03 7.35
C ARG A 237 22.25 1.83 8.02
N PHE A 238 21.48 0.76 8.21
CA PHE A 238 21.91 -0.49 8.86
C PHE A 238 21.68 -1.68 7.94
N ASN A 239 22.55 -2.68 8.03
CA ASN A 239 22.47 -3.88 7.21
C ASN A 239 21.18 -4.69 7.41
N GLU A 240 20.58 -4.61 8.60
CA GLU A 240 19.29 -5.26 8.89
C GLU A 240 18.09 -4.58 8.24
N MET A 241 18.21 -3.30 7.88
CA MET A 241 17.11 -2.53 7.31
C MET A 241 17.35 -2.31 5.81
N VAL A 242 16.33 -2.57 5.02
CA VAL A 242 16.31 -2.20 3.62
C VAL A 242 15.54 -0.90 3.49
N SER A 243 16.18 0.13 2.97
CA SER A 243 15.55 1.36 2.49
C SER A 243 16.18 1.66 1.15
N ALA A 244 15.41 1.45 0.09
CA ALA A 244 15.99 1.47 -1.24
C ALA A 244 15.09 2.17 -2.25
N LEU A 245 15.73 2.67 -3.31
CA LEU A 245 15.10 3.11 -4.55
C LEU A 245 15.39 2.07 -5.63
N GLU A 246 14.38 1.69 -6.40
CA GLU A 246 14.51 0.78 -7.53
C GLU A 246 14.06 1.50 -8.81
N ILE A 247 14.83 1.32 -9.87
CA ILE A 247 14.50 1.79 -11.20
C ILE A 247 14.63 0.62 -12.15
N GLY A 248 13.61 0.36 -12.97
CA GLY A 248 13.63 -0.80 -13.83
C GLY A 248 12.68 -0.73 -14.99
N LEU A 249 12.76 -1.77 -15.80
CA LEU A 249 11.90 -2.05 -16.95
C LEU A 249 11.22 -3.38 -16.78
N SER A 250 9.97 -3.49 -17.19
CA SER A 250 9.24 -4.74 -17.27
C SER A 250 8.51 -4.87 -18.59
N VAL A 251 8.40 -6.09 -19.06
CA VAL A 251 7.64 -6.47 -20.24
C VAL A 251 6.62 -7.51 -19.83
N ASP A 252 5.36 -7.25 -20.13
CA ASP A 252 4.23 -8.14 -19.86
C ASP A 252 3.62 -8.57 -21.17
N ALA A 253 3.38 -9.87 -21.35
CA ALA A 253 2.72 -10.44 -22.52
C ALA A 253 1.52 -11.28 -22.09
N TYR A 254 0.36 -11.03 -22.69
CA TYR A 254 -0.90 -11.71 -22.37
C TYR A 254 -1.33 -12.64 -23.50
N ALA A 255 -2.11 -13.66 -23.17
CA ALA A 255 -2.61 -14.63 -24.15
C ALA A 255 -3.55 -14.01 -25.19
N LYS A 256 -4.28 -12.95 -24.81
CA LYS A 256 -5.18 -12.21 -25.73
C LYS A 256 -4.92 -10.72 -25.61
N LYS A 257 -5.30 -9.98 -26.65
CA LYS A 257 -5.30 -8.53 -26.64
C LYS A 257 -6.20 -7.99 -25.52
N ILE A 258 -5.79 -6.91 -24.88
CA ILE A 258 -6.43 -6.29 -23.74
C ILE A 258 -7.18 -5.03 -24.19
N PRO A 259 -8.51 -5.05 -24.29
CA PRO A 259 -9.31 -3.89 -24.67
C PRO A 259 -9.42 -2.92 -23.49
N LEU A 260 -8.75 -1.79 -23.59
CA LEU A 260 -8.80 -0.72 -22.56
C LEU A 260 -9.71 0.43 -23.00
N MET A 261 -9.58 0.85 -24.26
CA MET A 261 -10.24 2.04 -24.80
C MET A 261 -10.88 1.70 -26.17
N LEU A 262 -12.06 2.24 -26.43
CA LEU A 262 -12.84 1.96 -27.64
C LEU A 262 -12.15 2.42 -28.93
N PHE A 263 -11.49 3.57 -28.90
CA PHE A 263 -10.93 4.19 -30.10
C PHE A 263 -9.42 3.94 -30.29
N ASN A 264 -8.87 2.98 -29.53
CA ASN A 264 -7.44 2.69 -29.58
C ASN A 264 -7.23 1.19 -29.80
N GLU A 265 -6.06 0.86 -30.36
CA GLU A 265 -5.70 -0.53 -30.60
C GLU A 265 -5.50 -1.28 -29.28
N ASP A 266 -6.06 -2.48 -29.23
CA ASP A 266 -5.87 -3.40 -28.12
C ASP A 266 -4.43 -3.91 -28.10
N LYS A 267 -3.74 -3.72 -26.98
CA LYS A 267 -2.36 -4.16 -26.79
C LYS A 267 -2.32 -5.57 -26.16
N GLN A 268 -1.41 -6.39 -26.62
CA GLN A 268 -1.12 -7.71 -26.05
C GLN A 268 0.17 -7.69 -25.24
N ILE A 269 1.10 -6.81 -25.59
CA ILE A 269 2.39 -6.65 -24.96
C ILE A 269 2.46 -5.24 -24.36
N PHE A 270 2.89 -5.17 -23.12
CA PHE A 270 3.08 -3.91 -22.39
C PHE A 270 4.53 -3.79 -21.96
N VAL A 271 5.21 -2.74 -22.41
CA VAL A 271 6.56 -2.37 -21.99
C VAL A 271 6.44 -1.21 -21.03
N GLN A 272 7.02 -1.33 -19.84
CA GLN A 272 6.81 -0.40 -18.75
C GLN A 272 8.12 -0.07 -18.04
N GLY A 273 8.39 1.23 -17.88
CA GLY A 273 9.37 1.72 -16.94
C GLY A 273 8.75 1.92 -15.56
N HIS A 274 9.52 1.67 -14.51
CA HIS A 274 9.05 1.91 -13.14
C HIS A 274 10.14 2.49 -12.25
N ILE A 275 9.69 3.26 -11.26
CA ILE A 275 10.47 3.72 -10.13
C ILE A 275 9.74 3.25 -8.88
N ALA A 276 10.45 2.65 -7.93
CA ALA A 276 9.84 2.17 -6.69
C ALA A 276 10.64 2.59 -5.46
N ILE A 277 9.91 2.82 -4.37
CA ILE A 277 10.47 3.02 -3.03
C ILE A 277 10.21 1.75 -2.23
N LEU A 278 11.25 1.25 -1.59
CA LEU A 278 11.22 -0.02 -0.90
C LEU A 278 11.62 0.12 0.55
N PHE A 279 10.91 -0.63 1.38
CA PHE A 279 11.21 -0.77 2.80
C PHE A 279 11.22 -2.24 3.17
N GLY A 280 12.15 -2.63 4.03
CA GLY A 280 12.24 -4.03 4.39
C GLY A 280 13.19 -4.31 5.54
N ARG A 281 13.33 -5.60 5.81
CA ARG A 281 14.19 -6.10 6.87
C ARG A 281 14.95 -7.35 6.41
N ARG A 282 16.19 -7.43 6.81
CA ARG A 282 17.07 -8.60 6.66
C ARG A 282 17.22 -9.32 8.00
N ARG A 283 17.29 -10.65 7.92
CA ARG A 283 17.52 -11.54 9.08
C ARG A 283 18.49 -12.66 8.71
#